data_969776c8a42ee8299cd6fb15fc2ac1f4
#
_entry.id   969776c8a42ee8299cd6fb15fc2ac1f4
#
_cell.length_a   1.000
_cell.length_b   1.000
_cell.length_c   1.000
_cell.angle_alpha   90.00
_cell.angle_beta   90.00
_cell.angle_gamma   90.00
#
_symmetry.space_group_name_H-M   'P 1'
#
loop_
_entity.id
_entity.type
_entity.pdbx_description
1 polymer ?
#
loop_
_entity_poly.entity_id
_entity_poly.type
_entity_poly.pdbx_seq_one_letter_code
_entity_poly.pdbx_strand_id
1 'polypeptide(L)'
;MKKKINLIFFVIIFFLLQNKIVLSQIENSIIISVGDYPITRLDLLKEIKLIAILSNTEINQDNKEQIQGLAVKSLIKRNIKENEIKRRNISKYNKKQLETLISSTSKKIGLDRDGLKMILENNNLSYEELIKRFETDLKWNYMIFQIYKNKISLNAAEIEDKLQLRLENLESPNDKKINLIKEQIINSEKEKKLNMFSNMHFSNLERSIQINF
;
A
#
# COMPACT_ATOMS: atom_id res chain seq x y z
N MET A 1 9.83 -61.27 17.57
CA MET A 1 8.65 -60.40 17.27
C MET A 1 8.89 -58.95 17.61
N LYS A 2 9.51 -58.53 18.73
CA LYS A 2 9.72 -57.12 19.14
C LYS A 2 10.54 -56.27 18.15
N LYS A 3 11.55 -56.81 17.45
CA LYS A 3 12.39 -56.07 16.48
C LYS A 3 11.62 -55.67 15.19
N LYS A 4 10.65 -56.46 14.73
CA LYS A 4 9.83 -56.13 13.54
C LYS A 4 8.80 -55.04 13.82
N ILE A 5 8.28 -54.95 15.04
CA ILE A 5 7.30 -53.93 15.45
C ILE A 5 8.00 -52.56 15.51
N ASN A 6 9.23 -52.49 16.01
CA ASN A 6 9.96 -51.19 16.03
C ASN A 6 10.30 -50.67 14.64
N LEU A 7 10.57 -51.55 13.66
CA LEU A 7 10.83 -51.13 12.28
C LEU A 7 9.61 -50.53 11.61
N ILE A 8 8.44 -51.16 11.81
CA ILE A 8 7.16 -50.66 11.25
C ILE A 8 6.79 -49.31 11.87
N PHE A 9 6.99 -49.11 13.16
CA PHE A 9 6.74 -47.88 13.87
C PHE A 9 7.65 -46.73 13.35
N PHE A 10 8.91 -47.01 13.05
CA PHE A 10 9.85 -46.05 12.50
C PHE A 10 9.52 -45.63 11.08
N VAL A 11 9.01 -46.55 10.24
CA VAL A 11 8.56 -46.29 8.88
C VAL A 11 7.30 -45.41 8.88
N ILE A 12 6.35 -45.62 9.79
CA ILE A 12 5.12 -44.82 9.91
C ILE A 12 5.47 -43.40 10.34
N ILE A 13 6.38 -43.22 11.30
CA ILE A 13 6.84 -41.89 11.73
C ILE A 13 7.53 -41.13 10.58
N PHE A 14 8.36 -41.83 9.79
CA PHE A 14 9.03 -41.25 8.64
C PHE A 14 8.05 -40.75 7.55
N PHE A 15 6.95 -41.50 7.30
CA PHE A 15 5.90 -41.09 6.38
C PHE A 15 5.06 -39.87 6.88
N LEU A 16 4.88 -39.76 8.19
CA LEU A 16 4.14 -38.62 8.78
C LEU A 16 4.97 -37.31 8.75
N LEU A 17 6.31 -37.37 8.71
CA LEU A 17 7.18 -36.21 8.63
C LEU A 17 7.26 -35.60 7.20
N GLN A 18 6.94 -36.37 6.16
CA GLN A 18 7.01 -35.88 4.77
C GLN A 18 5.87 -34.93 4.38
N ASN A 19 4.73 -34.99 5.07
CA ASN A 19 3.56 -34.17 4.70
C ASN A 19 3.70 -32.67 5.02
N LYS A 20 4.67 -32.26 5.85
CA LYS A 20 4.88 -30.82 6.17
C LYS A 20 5.64 -30.07 5.08
N ILE A 21 6.45 -30.76 4.28
CA ILE A 21 7.30 -30.12 3.26
C ILE A 21 6.48 -29.67 2.05
N VAL A 22 5.44 -30.38 1.68
CA VAL A 22 4.62 -30.09 0.49
C VAL A 22 3.77 -28.82 0.66
N LEU A 23 3.22 -28.59 1.85
CA LEU A 23 2.42 -27.38 2.14
C LEU A 23 3.28 -26.12 2.13
N SER A 24 4.51 -26.18 2.64
CA SER A 24 5.46 -25.05 2.63
C SER A 24 5.91 -24.69 1.20
N GLN A 25 6.05 -25.65 0.30
CA GLN A 25 6.44 -25.38 -1.10
C GLN A 25 5.30 -24.72 -1.90
N ILE A 26 4.04 -25.06 -1.63
CA ILE A 26 2.90 -24.46 -2.33
C ILE A 26 2.70 -22.98 -1.91
N GLU A 27 2.92 -22.66 -0.64
CA GLU A 27 2.78 -21.28 -0.14
C GLU A 27 3.86 -20.35 -0.70
N ASN A 28 5.06 -20.84 -0.97
CA ASN A 28 6.18 -20.07 -1.51
C ASN A 28 6.28 -20.14 -3.05
N SER A 29 5.29 -20.71 -3.75
CA SER A 29 5.29 -20.70 -5.22
C SER A 29 5.18 -19.27 -5.76
N ILE A 30 6.02 -18.95 -6.74
CA ILE A 30 5.95 -17.68 -7.50
C ILE A 30 4.69 -17.76 -8.38
N ILE A 31 3.84 -16.76 -8.29
CA ILE A 31 2.60 -16.66 -9.07
C ILE A 31 2.62 -15.49 -10.06
N ILE A 32 3.42 -14.48 -9.78
CA ILE A 32 3.59 -13.30 -10.64
C ILE A 32 5.06 -12.87 -10.55
N SER A 33 5.65 -12.37 -11.62
CA SER A 33 6.89 -11.62 -11.57
C SER A 33 6.72 -10.21 -12.16
N VAL A 34 7.32 -9.24 -11.51
CA VAL A 34 7.34 -7.82 -11.94
C VAL A 34 8.79 -7.47 -12.25
N GLY A 35 9.18 -7.56 -13.52
CA GLY A 35 10.60 -7.62 -13.88
C GLY A 35 11.28 -8.79 -13.17
N ASP A 36 12.37 -8.51 -12.45
CA ASP A 36 13.14 -9.51 -11.68
C ASP A 36 12.57 -9.82 -10.28
N TYR A 37 11.43 -9.22 -9.91
CA TYR A 37 10.86 -9.35 -8.57
C TYR A 37 9.71 -10.35 -8.54
N PRO A 38 9.91 -11.51 -7.88
CA PRO A 38 8.86 -12.49 -7.72
C PRO A 38 7.81 -12.04 -6.71
N ILE A 39 6.55 -12.35 -6.97
CA ILE A 39 5.43 -12.28 -6.04
C ILE A 39 4.98 -13.70 -5.79
N THR A 40 5.00 -14.10 -4.52
CA THR A 40 4.63 -15.46 -4.12
C THR A 40 3.14 -15.57 -3.77
N ARG A 41 2.65 -16.79 -3.72
CA ARG A 41 1.30 -17.08 -3.23
C ARG A 41 1.12 -16.60 -1.79
N LEU A 42 2.15 -16.71 -0.95
CA LEU A 42 2.13 -16.22 0.42
C LEU A 42 1.97 -14.70 0.47
N ASP A 43 2.68 -13.97 -0.41
CA ASP A 43 2.53 -12.51 -0.50
C ASP A 43 1.10 -12.13 -0.87
N LEU A 44 0.49 -12.85 -1.82
CA LEU A 44 -0.90 -12.62 -2.20
C LEU A 44 -1.88 -12.87 -1.06
N LEU A 45 -1.71 -13.97 -0.32
CA LEU A 45 -2.56 -14.28 0.82
C LEU A 45 -2.44 -13.23 1.94
N LYS A 46 -1.22 -12.79 2.25
CA LYS A 46 -0.98 -11.70 3.21
C LYS A 46 -1.62 -10.40 2.75
N GLU A 47 -1.51 -10.06 1.45
CA GLU A 47 -2.10 -8.86 0.89
C GLU A 47 -3.63 -8.86 0.95
N ILE A 48 -4.27 -9.99 0.62
CA ILE A 48 -5.72 -10.20 0.74
C ILE A 48 -6.18 -9.95 2.17
N LYS A 49 -5.52 -10.58 3.16
CA LYS A 49 -5.84 -10.39 4.58
C LYS A 49 -5.69 -8.93 5.01
N LEU A 50 -4.59 -8.30 4.60
CA LEU A 50 -4.35 -6.90 4.94
C LEU A 50 -5.41 -5.97 4.37
N ILE A 51 -5.80 -6.15 3.10
CA ILE A 51 -6.87 -5.36 2.48
C ILE A 51 -8.18 -5.54 3.26
N ALA A 52 -8.54 -6.77 3.59
CA ALA A 52 -9.75 -7.07 4.34
C ALA A 52 -9.77 -6.35 5.71
N ILE A 53 -8.67 -6.43 6.47
CA ILE A 53 -8.53 -5.76 7.77
C ILE A 53 -8.63 -4.24 7.61
N LEU A 54 -7.87 -3.64 6.69
CA LEU A 54 -7.81 -2.17 6.53
C LEU A 54 -9.09 -1.58 5.90
N SER A 55 -9.89 -2.38 5.22
CA SER A 55 -11.21 -1.99 4.72
C SER A 55 -12.36 -2.34 5.67
N ASN A 56 -12.06 -3.00 6.80
CA ASN A 56 -13.05 -3.53 7.74
C ASN A 56 -14.11 -4.38 7.04
N THR A 57 -13.66 -5.29 6.16
CA THR A 57 -14.52 -6.12 5.30
C THR A 57 -14.22 -7.59 5.54
N GLU A 58 -15.25 -8.39 5.79
CA GLU A 58 -15.14 -9.85 5.83
C GLU A 58 -15.03 -10.41 4.42
N ILE A 59 -14.13 -11.41 4.25
CA ILE A 59 -13.97 -12.10 2.97
C ILE A 59 -15.06 -13.16 2.86
N ASN A 60 -15.89 -13.06 1.82
CA ASN A 60 -16.95 -14.02 1.50
C ASN A 60 -16.93 -14.40 0.01
N GLN A 61 -17.87 -15.25 -0.42
CA GLN A 61 -17.95 -15.72 -1.81
C GLN A 61 -18.14 -14.56 -2.81
N ASP A 62 -18.91 -13.52 -2.43
CA ASP A 62 -19.31 -12.43 -3.34
C ASP A 62 -18.17 -11.43 -3.59
N ASN A 63 -17.26 -11.24 -2.61
CA ASN A 63 -16.18 -10.24 -2.69
C ASN A 63 -14.79 -10.83 -2.88
N LYS A 64 -14.62 -12.16 -2.78
CA LYS A 64 -13.33 -12.84 -2.83
C LYS A 64 -12.52 -12.49 -4.07
N GLU A 65 -13.13 -12.59 -5.25
CA GLU A 65 -12.45 -12.31 -6.51
C GLU A 65 -12.04 -10.83 -6.64
N GLN A 66 -12.91 -9.93 -6.19
CA GLN A 66 -12.63 -8.50 -6.17
C GLN A 66 -11.44 -8.17 -5.25
N ILE A 67 -11.44 -8.72 -4.02
CA ILE A 67 -10.34 -8.50 -3.06
C ILE A 67 -9.05 -9.10 -3.59
N GLN A 68 -9.09 -10.29 -4.21
CA GLN A 68 -7.93 -10.90 -4.84
C GLN A 68 -7.37 -10.04 -5.98
N GLY A 69 -8.22 -9.50 -6.85
CA GLY A 69 -7.82 -8.60 -7.91
C GLY A 69 -7.19 -7.30 -7.38
N LEU A 70 -7.72 -6.75 -6.30
CA LEU A 70 -7.14 -5.59 -5.61
C LEU A 70 -5.78 -5.93 -5.00
N ALA A 71 -5.62 -7.12 -4.41
CA ALA A 71 -4.37 -7.57 -3.81
C ALA A 71 -3.26 -7.73 -4.87
N VAL A 72 -3.57 -8.35 -6.00
CA VAL A 72 -2.62 -8.47 -7.13
C VAL A 72 -2.17 -7.09 -7.61
N LYS A 73 -3.12 -6.18 -7.88
CA LYS A 73 -2.81 -4.80 -8.31
C LYS A 73 -1.97 -4.06 -7.27
N SER A 74 -2.27 -4.22 -5.99
CA SER A 74 -1.52 -3.59 -4.90
C SER A 74 -0.08 -4.08 -4.83
N LEU A 75 0.14 -5.40 -4.95
CA LEU A 75 1.47 -6.01 -4.96
C LEU A 75 2.30 -5.53 -6.15
N ILE A 76 1.75 -5.56 -7.36
CA ILE A 76 2.41 -5.07 -8.57
C ILE A 76 2.79 -3.60 -8.41
N LYS A 77 1.83 -2.76 -8.00
CA LYS A 77 2.04 -1.32 -7.80
C LYS A 77 3.14 -1.03 -6.79
N ARG A 78 3.16 -1.76 -5.67
CA ARG A 78 4.20 -1.61 -4.65
C ARG A 78 5.57 -1.99 -5.18
N ASN A 79 5.70 -3.12 -5.85
CA ASN A 79 6.97 -3.55 -6.45
C ASN A 79 7.53 -2.52 -7.44
N ILE A 80 6.69 -2.00 -8.35
CA ILE A 80 7.12 -0.96 -9.30
C ILE A 80 7.63 0.29 -8.56
N LYS A 81 6.90 0.74 -7.53
CA LYS A 81 7.31 1.90 -6.73
C LYS A 81 8.63 1.66 -5.99
N GLU A 82 8.77 0.52 -5.31
CA GLU A 82 9.98 0.17 -4.56
C GLU A 82 11.21 0.11 -5.47
N ASN A 83 11.07 -0.45 -6.67
CA ASN A 83 12.13 -0.52 -7.65
C ASN A 83 12.58 0.86 -8.11
N GLU A 84 11.63 1.75 -8.42
CA GLU A 84 11.96 3.10 -8.87
C GLU A 84 12.58 3.93 -7.74
N ILE A 85 12.07 3.83 -6.51
CA ILE A 85 12.62 4.45 -5.31
C ILE A 85 14.06 3.98 -5.08
N LYS A 86 14.32 2.66 -5.18
CA LYS A 86 15.65 2.07 -5.05
C LYS A 86 16.59 2.54 -6.16
N ARG A 87 16.14 2.50 -7.42
CA ARG A 87 16.91 2.95 -8.59
C ARG A 87 17.37 4.40 -8.47
N ARG A 88 16.54 5.26 -7.84
CA ARG A 88 16.83 6.67 -7.62
C ARG A 88 17.49 6.98 -6.28
N ASN A 89 17.80 5.97 -5.46
CA ASN A 89 18.38 6.13 -4.12
C ASN A 89 17.56 7.07 -3.21
N ILE A 90 16.24 7.00 -3.26
CA ILE A 90 15.36 7.84 -2.43
C ILE A 90 15.25 7.24 -1.02
N SER A 91 15.84 7.93 -0.04
CA SER A 91 15.76 7.54 1.37
C SER A 91 14.87 8.47 2.22
N LYS A 92 14.66 9.71 1.74
CA LYS A 92 13.95 10.75 2.48
C LYS A 92 12.43 10.64 2.34
N TYR A 93 11.73 10.87 3.46
CA TYR A 93 10.28 11.04 3.52
C TYR A 93 9.90 11.86 4.76
N ASN A 94 8.66 12.31 4.85
CA ASN A 94 8.16 13.08 5.99
C ASN A 94 7.69 12.15 7.11
N LYS A 95 8.48 12.07 8.21
CA LYS A 95 8.16 11.23 9.38
C LYS A 95 6.83 11.63 10.06
N LYS A 96 6.49 12.93 10.09
CA LYS A 96 5.23 13.40 10.66
C LYS A 96 4.03 12.89 9.85
N GLN A 97 4.16 12.82 8.53
CA GLN A 97 3.14 12.23 7.68
C GLN A 97 3.00 10.72 7.92
N LEU A 98 4.09 10.00 8.22
CA LEU A 98 4.01 8.59 8.60
C LEU A 98 3.14 8.40 9.86
N GLU A 99 3.40 9.16 10.91
CA GLU A 99 2.60 9.10 12.14
C GLU A 99 1.12 9.44 11.89
N THR A 100 0.86 10.42 11.01
CA THR A 100 -0.51 10.77 10.59
C THR A 100 -1.18 9.61 9.85
N LEU A 101 -0.47 8.94 8.93
CA LEU A 101 -1.00 7.78 8.20
C LEU A 101 -1.33 6.62 9.13
N ILE A 102 -0.45 6.30 10.07
CA ILE A 102 -0.69 5.26 11.07
C ILE A 102 -1.94 5.59 11.87
N SER A 103 -2.01 6.80 12.44
CA SER A 103 -3.14 7.23 13.25
C SER A 103 -4.46 7.29 12.46
N SER A 104 -4.44 7.76 11.23
CA SER A 104 -5.65 7.82 10.40
C SER A 104 -6.12 6.42 9.97
N THR A 105 -5.17 5.51 9.70
CA THR A 105 -5.48 4.13 9.32
C THR A 105 -6.10 3.36 10.49
N SER A 106 -5.51 3.45 11.69
CA SER A 106 -6.07 2.80 12.87
C SER A 106 -7.47 3.34 13.20
N LYS A 107 -7.66 4.67 13.20
CA LYS A 107 -8.97 5.30 13.45
C LYS A 107 -10.03 4.90 12.42
N LYS A 108 -9.66 4.73 11.14
CA LYS A 108 -10.57 4.32 10.08
C LYS A 108 -11.22 2.96 10.35
N ILE A 109 -10.52 2.06 11.03
CA ILE A 109 -11.01 0.74 11.40
C ILE A 109 -11.49 0.68 12.87
N GLY A 110 -11.66 1.84 13.52
CA GLY A 110 -12.17 1.93 14.88
C GLY A 110 -11.18 1.54 15.98
N LEU A 111 -9.88 1.56 15.68
CA LEU A 111 -8.81 1.16 16.60
C LEU A 111 -7.85 2.32 16.89
N ASP A 112 -7.05 2.17 17.93
CA ASP A 112 -5.83 2.93 18.13
C ASP A 112 -4.61 2.24 17.48
N ARG A 113 -3.42 2.75 17.71
CA ARG A 113 -2.18 2.21 17.16
C ARG A 113 -1.88 0.80 17.68
N ASP A 114 -2.07 0.57 18.96
CA ASP A 114 -1.78 -0.72 19.59
C ASP A 114 -2.82 -1.77 19.15
N GLY A 115 -4.08 -1.38 19.03
CA GLY A 115 -5.14 -2.20 18.45
C GLY A 115 -4.87 -2.58 17.00
N LEU A 116 -4.38 -1.64 16.17
CA LEU A 116 -3.96 -1.93 14.80
C LEU A 116 -2.81 -2.95 14.78
N LYS A 117 -1.80 -2.78 15.64
CA LYS A 117 -0.69 -3.73 15.74
C LYS A 117 -1.20 -5.12 16.13
N MET A 118 -2.01 -5.19 17.18
CA MET A 118 -2.55 -6.44 17.70
C MET A 118 -3.42 -7.20 16.68
N ILE A 119 -4.29 -6.50 15.94
CA ILE A 119 -5.14 -7.17 14.92
C ILE A 119 -4.30 -7.72 13.77
N LEU A 120 -3.23 -7.04 13.36
CA LEU A 120 -2.31 -7.53 12.33
C LEU A 120 -1.58 -8.79 12.82
N GLU A 121 -0.96 -8.75 13.99
CA GLU A 121 -0.21 -9.87 14.57
C GLU A 121 -1.11 -11.11 14.78
N ASN A 122 -2.32 -10.94 15.27
CA ASN A 122 -3.32 -12.02 15.43
C ASN A 122 -3.72 -12.67 14.09
N ASN A 123 -3.54 -11.97 12.97
CA ASN A 123 -3.77 -12.49 11.62
C ASN A 123 -2.50 -12.96 10.91
N ASN A 124 -1.37 -13.11 11.63
CA ASN A 124 -0.05 -13.44 11.10
C ASN A 124 0.44 -12.44 10.04
N LEU A 125 0.17 -11.14 10.26
CA LEU A 125 0.68 -10.03 9.47
C LEU A 125 1.65 -9.20 10.30
N SER A 126 2.74 -8.75 9.68
CA SER A 126 3.73 -7.91 10.36
C SER A 126 3.28 -6.44 10.36
N TYR A 127 3.26 -5.83 11.54
CA TYR A 127 3.05 -4.39 11.67
C TYR A 127 4.17 -3.59 11.00
N GLU A 128 5.42 -4.06 11.10
CA GLU A 128 6.58 -3.44 10.46
C GLU A 128 6.47 -3.47 8.93
N GLU A 129 5.89 -4.54 8.35
CA GLU A 129 5.61 -4.58 6.90
C GLU A 129 4.58 -3.52 6.49
N LEU A 130 3.55 -3.27 7.29
CA LEU A 130 2.60 -2.17 7.05
C LEU A 130 3.31 -0.80 7.12
N ILE A 131 4.18 -0.57 8.11
CA ILE A 131 4.97 0.66 8.22
C ILE A 131 5.85 0.86 6.98
N LYS A 132 6.56 -0.17 6.52
CA LYS A 132 7.38 -0.11 5.30
C LYS A 132 6.55 0.26 4.06
N ARG A 133 5.30 -0.19 3.97
CA ARG A 133 4.39 0.20 2.87
C ARG A 133 4.09 1.69 2.91
N PHE A 134 3.76 2.24 4.08
CA PHE A 134 3.55 3.68 4.24
C PHE A 134 4.81 4.47 3.91
N GLU A 135 5.98 4.00 4.35
CA GLU A 135 7.25 4.61 3.98
C GLU A 135 7.49 4.60 2.47
N THR A 136 7.17 3.48 1.79
CA THR A 136 7.28 3.37 0.33
C THR A 136 6.40 4.42 -0.35
N ASP A 137 5.14 4.57 0.07
CA ASP A 137 4.25 5.58 -0.49
C ASP A 137 4.73 7.01 -0.21
N LEU A 138 5.26 7.29 0.99
CA LEU A 138 5.80 8.61 1.33
C LEU A 138 7.10 8.92 0.56
N LYS A 139 7.99 7.95 0.38
CA LYS A 139 9.20 8.08 -0.44
C LYS A 139 8.83 8.31 -1.91
N TRP A 140 7.82 7.60 -2.41
CA TRP A 140 7.29 7.81 -3.74
C TRP A 140 6.77 9.25 -3.92
N ASN A 141 5.94 9.74 -3.00
CA ASN A 141 5.41 11.09 -3.04
C ASN A 141 6.52 12.15 -2.99
N TYR A 142 7.52 11.94 -2.13
CA TYR A 142 8.70 12.80 -2.07
C TYR A 142 9.46 12.81 -3.40
N MET A 143 9.70 11.65 -4.00
CA MET A 143 10.36 11.51 -5.30
C MET A 143 9.60 12.24 -6.41
N ILE A 144 8.29 12.03 -6.51
CA ILE A 144 7.44 12.70 -7.49
C ILE A 144 7.51 14.22 -7.33
N PHE A 145 7.43 14.71 -6.09
CA PHE A 145 7.60 16.13 -5.83
C PHE A 145 8.97 16.64 -6.32
N GLN A 146 10.07 15.96 -6.03
CA GLN A 146 11.42 16.38 -6.47
C GLN A 146 11.53 16.43 -8.00
N ILE A 147 10.92 15.47 -8.70
CA ILE A 147 10.99 15.40 -10.17
C ILE A 147 10.12 16.50 -10.82
N TYR A 148 8.93 16.76 -10.27
CA TYR A 148 7.92 17.55 -10.94
C TYR A 148 7.63 18.92 -10.33
N LYS A 149 8.24 19.30 -9.18
CA LYS A 149 7.99 20.58 -8.50
C LYS A 149 8.11 21.82 -9.41
N ASN A 150 9.06 21.81 -10.34
CA ASN A 150 9.27 22.90 -11.28
C ASN A 150 8.29 22.88 -12.49
N LYS A 151 7.49 21.82 -12.63
CA LYS A 151 6.44 21.66 -13.66
C LYS A 151 5.05 21.98 -13.12
N ILE A 152 4.94 22.26 -11.82
CA ILE A 152 3.66 22.63 -11.20
C ILE A 152 3.43 24.11 -11.48
N SER A 153 2.63 24.41 -12.49
CA SER A 153 2.08 25.75 -12.72
C SER A 153 0.63 25.79 -12.26
N LEU A 154 0.26 26.83 -11.54
CA LEU A 154 -1.12 27.06 -11.09
C LEU A 154 -1.72 28.15 -11.94
N ASN A 155 -2.97 27.96 -12.33
CA ASN A 155 -3.74 29.00 -13.03
C ASN A 155 -4.31 29.96 -11.98
N ALA A 156 -3.87 31.21 -12.00
CA ALA A 156 -4.31 32.23 -11.04
C ALA A 156 -5.82 32.55 -11.18
N ALA A 157 -6.35 32.58 -12.40
CA ALA A 157 -7.79 32.78 -12.63
C ALA A 157 -8.62 31.64 -12.04
N GLU A 158 -8.22 30.39 -12.25
CA GLU A 158 -8.91 29.21 -11.67
C GLU A 158 -8.89 29.22 -10.13
N ILE A 159 -7.81 29.70 -9.51
CA ILE A 159 -7.74 29.84 -8.06
C ILE A 159 -8.69 30.93 -7.58
N GLU A 160 -8.76 32.04 -8.30
CA GLU A 160 -9.64 33.16 -7.94
C GLU A 160 -11.12 32.76 -8.10
N ASP A 161 -11.49 32.09 -9.19
CA ASP A 161 -12.84 31.57 -9.40
C ASP A 161 -13.26 30.61 -8.27
N LYS A 162 -12.37 29.70 -7.88
CA LYS A 162 -12.64 28.77 -6.76
C LYS A 162 -12.72 29.49 -5.41
N LEU A 163 -11.97 30.58 -5.24
CA LEU A 163 -12.03 31.41 -4.05
C LEU A 163 -13.38 32.10 -3.97
N GLN A 164 -13.84 32.76 -5.05
CA GLN A 164 -15.13 33.41 -5.13
C GLN A 164 -16.27 32.45 -4.79
N LEU A 165 -16.32 31.28 -5.41
CA LEU A 165 -17.33 30.25 -5.13
C LEU A 165 -17.35 29.80 -3.64
N ARG A 166 -16.21 29.79 -2.96
CA ARG A 166 -16.17 29.47 -1.53
C ARG A 166 -16.59 30.63 -0.65
N LEU A 167 -16.35 31.86 -1.08
CA LEU A 167 -16.70 33.06 -0.34
C LEU A 167 -18.19 33.37 -0.44
N GLU A 168 -18.88 33.06 -1.55
CA GLU A 168 -20.33 33.22 -1.73
C GLU A 168 -21.17 32.56 -0.63
N ASN A 169 -20.64 31.47 -0.04
CA ASN A 169 -21.31 30.74 1.04
C ASN A 169 -20.94 31.22 2.45
N LEU A 170 -20.26 32.38 2.58
CA LEU A 170 -19.76 32.88 3.86
C LEU A 170 -20.31 34.30 4.12
N GLU A 171 -20.87 34.48 5.30
CA GLU A 171 -21.27 35.80 5.78
C GLU A 171 -20.01 36.59 6.21
N SER A 172 -19.69 37.65 5.46
CA SER A 172 -18.66 38.67 5.76
C SER A 172 -17.29 38.07 6.25
N PRO A 173 -16.59 37.30 5.43
CA PRO A 173 -15.31 36.77 5.81
C PRO A 173 -14.24 37.88 5.95
N ASN A 174 -13.46 37.86 7.01
CA ASN A 174 -12.34 38.77 7.19
C ASN A 174 -11.12 38.34 6.34
N ASP A 175 -10.16 39.25 6.13
CA ASP A 175 -8.97 39.00 5.30
C ASP A 175 -8.18 37.76 5.72
N LYS A 176 -8.08 37.46 7.02
CA LYS A 176 -7.37 36.29 7.55
C LYS A 176 -8.04 34.99 7.08
N LYS A 177 -9.38 34.97 7.08
CA LYS A 177 -10.18 33.80 6.63
C LYS A 177 -10.08 33.62 5.12
N ILE A 178 -10.12 34.74 4.36
CA ILE A 178 -9.94 34.75 2.91
C ILE A 178 -8.57 34.17 2.54
N ASN A 179 -7.49 34.64 3.16
CA ASN A 179 -6.13 34.15 2.90
C ASN A 179 -5.97 32.67 3.25
N LEU A 180 -6.57 32.20 4.34
CA LEU A 180 -6.56 30.78 4.71
C LEU A 180 -7.27 29.92 3.66
N ILE A 181 -8.43 30.34 3.18
CA ILE A 181 -9.17 29.63 2.13
C ILE A 181 -8.37 29.60 0.83
N LYS A 182 -7.76 30.74 0.44
CA LYS A 182 -6.90 30.83 -0.75
C LYS A 182 -5.72 29.87 -0.67
N GLU A 183 -5.04 29.80 0.49
CA GLU A 183 -3.94 28.87 0.72
C GLU A 183 -4.40 27.41 0.63
N GLN A 184 -5.56 27.07 1.19
CA GLN A 184 -6.15 25.73 1.07
C GLN A 184 -6.43 25.35 -0.38
N ILE A 185 -6.97 26.28 -1.19
CA ILE A 185 -7.22 26.07 -2.62
C ILE A 185 -5.91 25.82 -3.35
N ILE A 186 -4.90 26.68 -3.13
CA ILE A 186 -3.57 26.55 -3.73
C ILE A 186 -2.95 25.19 -3.41
N ASN A 187 -2.99 24.76 -2.15
CA ASN A 187 -2.44 23.49 -1.71
C ASN A 187 -3.20 22.31 -2.34
N SER A 188 -4.53 22.38 -2.39
CA SER A 188 -5.36 21.37 -3.06
C SER A 188 -5.05 21.23 -4.55
N GLU A 189 -4.88 22.35 -5.26
CA GLU A 189 -4.52 22.32 -6.70
C GLU A 189 -3.10 21.81 -6.94
N LYS A 190 -2.14 22.14 -6.06
CA LYS A 190 -0.79 21.54 -6.10
C LYS A 190 -0.84 20.02 -5.92
N GLU A 191 -1.61 19.54 -4.94
CA GLU A 191 -1.79 18.12 -4.69
C GLU A 191 -2.43 17.39 -5.88
N LYS A 192 -3.47 17.97 -6.50
CA LYS A 192 -4.09 17.41 -7.71
C LYS A 192 -3.08 17.25 -8.84
N LYS A 193 -2.26 18.28 -9.09
CA LYS A 193 -1.22 18.22 -10.13
C LYS A 193 -0.13 17.21 -9.80
N LEU A 194 0.30 17.11 -8.54
CA LEU A 194 1.25 16.09 -8.12
C LEU A 194 0.69 14.68 -8.28
N ASN A 195 -0.59 14.47 -7.96
CA ASN A 195 -1.26 13.19 -8.17
C ASN A 195 -1.36 12.84 -9.66
N MET A 196 -1.63 13.81 -10.53
CA MET A 196 -1.62 13.63 -11.98
C MET A 196 -0.22 13.21 -12.47
N PHE A 197 0.83 13.90 -12.04
CA PHE A 197 2.21 13.54 -12.37
C PHE A 197 2.62 12.17 -11.81
N SER A 198 2.17 11.86 -10.59
CA SER A 198 2.38 10.54 -9.97
C SER A 198 1.79 9.42 -10.81
N ASN A 199 0.54 9.58 -11.24
CA ASN A 199 -0.15 8.60 -12.07
C ASN A 199 0.51 8.46 -13.45
N MET A 200 0.87 9.57 -14.08
CA MET A 200 1.59 9.57 -15.36
C MET A 200 2.94 8.87 -15.25
N HIS A 201 3.73 9.20 -14.22
CA HIS A 201 5.03 8.58 -13.97
C HIS A 201 4.90 7.08 -13.74
N PHE A 202 3.94 6.68 -12.91
CA PHE A 202 3.64 5.29 -12.63
C PHE A 202 3.23 4.53 -13.89
N SER A 203 2.29 5.05 -14.67
CA SER A 203 1.82 4.40 -15.91
C SER A 203 2.94 4.23 -16.94
N ASN A 204 3.88 5.16 -17.01
CA ASN A 204 5.04 5.03 -17.89
C ASN A 204 5.97 3.89 -17.42
N LEU A 205 6.18 3.76 -16.11
CA LEU A 205 6.96 2.64 -15.56
C LEU A 205 6.27 1.30 -15.79
N GLU A 206 4.97 1.23 -15.49
CA GLU A 206 4.17 0.00 -15.65
C GLU A 206 4.21 -0.54 -17.08
N ARG A 207 4.15 0.35 -18.08
CA ARG A 207 4.27 -0.04 -19.49
C ARG A 207 5.67 -0.52 -19.90
N SER A 208 6.69 -0.11 -19.16
CA SER A 208 8.10 -0.48 -19.46
C SER A 208 8.57 -1.74 -18.74
N ILE A 209 7.80 -2.24 -17.76
CA ILE A 209 8.15 -3.41 -16.95
C ILE A 209 7.37 -4.62 -17.46
N GLN A 210 8.08 -5.73 -17.67
CA GLN A 210 7.46 -7.00 -18.02
C GLN A 210 6.79 -7.61 -16.78
N ILE A 211 5.50 -7.94 -16.91
CA ILE A 211 4.73 -8.63 -15.87
C ILE A 211 4.33 -10.00 -16.41
N ASN A 212 4.74 -11.06 -15.72
CA ASN A 212 4.43 -12.45 -16.07
C ASN A 212 3.56 -13.07 -14.99
N PHE A 213 2.49 -13.78 -15.41
CA PHE A 213 1.51 -14.47 -14.55
C PHE A 213 1.69 -15.97 -14.64
#